data_4f64040013ad79f941af3173f0c2d1b5
#
_entry.id   4f64040013ad79f941af3173f0c2d1b5
#
_cell.length_a   1.000
_cell.length_b   1.000
_cell.length_c   1.000
_cell.angle_alpha   90.00
_cell.angle_beta   90.00
_cell.angle_gamma   90.00
#
_symmetry.space_group_name_H-M   'P 1'
#
loop_
_entity.id
_entity.type
_entity.pdbx_description
1 polymer ?
#
loop_
_entity_poly.entity_id
_entity_poly.type
_entity_poly.pdbx_seq_one_letter_code
_entity_poly.pdbx_strand_id
1 'polypeptide(L)'
;MTSFRREYRAEVDQIGRESYWTVGRVIRWGVFPLLILSSVGWGIHLLTAPARAVTGVVDRTLNADNVLANYEWFKQTVQDVQAVTAQTGNAQASLDGFKRDNPRPWDYPTSTEYARLNAIVLGLQNQRQNLVAQYNARSQMMNRALFKTHDLPEALQ
;
A
#
# COMPACT_ATOMS: atom_id res chain seq x y z
N MET A 1 -10.61 68.68 56.22
CA MET A 1 -10.67 68.10 54.85
C MET A 1 -9.67 66.98 54.61
N THR A 2 -8.98 66.46 55.60
CA THR A 2 -7.89 65.45 55.42
C THR A 2 -8.24 64.01 55.83
N SER A 3 -9.37 63.79 56.51
CA SER A 3 -9.82 62.44 56.90
C SER A 3 -10.46 61.67 55.74
N PHE A 4 -11.30 62.31 54.95
CA PHE A 4 -12.03 61.70 53.86
C PHE A 4 -11.12 61.13 52.75
N ARG A 5 -10.02 61.73 52.45
CA ARG A 5 -9.05 61.24 51.42
C ARG A 5 -8.27 60.03 51.92
N ARG A 6 -8.11 59.82 53.23
CA ARG A 6 -7.42 58.66 53.79
C ARG A 6 -8.33 57.42 53.77
N GLU A 7 -9.60 57.62 54.15
CA GLU A 7 -10.58 56.55 54.12
C GLU A 7 -10.79 56.04 52.67
N TYR A 8 -10.95 56.93 51.68
CA TYR A 8 -11.13 56.55 50.29
C TYR A 8 -9.94 55.77 49.70
N ARG A 9 -8.71 56.12 50.05
CA ARG A 9 -7.50 55.41 49.66
C ARG A 9 -7.42 54.02 50.30
N ALA A 10 -7.78 53.88 51.55
CA ALA A 10 -7.79 52.57 52.18
C ALA A 10 -8.81 51.63 51.61
N GLU A 11 -9.96 52.14 51.22
CA GLU A 11 -11.04 51.38 50.63
C GLU A 11 -10.67 50.90 49.20
N VAL A 12 -10.05 51.75 48.36
CA VAL A 12 -9.57 51.41 47.04
C VAL A 12 -8.43 50.41 47.07
N ASP A 13 -7.51 50.49 48.02
CA ASP A 13 -6.41 49.52 48.19
C ASP A 13 -6.90 48.17 48.70
N GLN A 14 -8.02 48.15 49.44
CA GLN A 14 -8.63 46.91 49.90
C GLN A 14 -9.36 46.20 48.78
N ILE A 15 -10.12 46.90 47.96
CA ILE A 15 -10.81 46.38 46.77
C ILE A 15 -9.77 45.84 45.75
N GLY A 16 -8.66 46.54 45.57
CA GLY A 16 -7.58 46.11 44.72
C GLY A 16 -7.00 44.76 45.16
N ARG A 17 -6.69 44.60 46.44
CA ARG A 17 -6.11 43.36 47.01
C ARG A 17 -7.05 42.16 46.93
N GLU A 18 -8.32 42.33 47.20
CA GLU A 18 -9.31 41.27 47.13
C GLU A 18 -9.57 40.81 45.67
N SER A 19 -9.50 41.76 44.73
CA SER A 19 -9.63 41.45 43.28
C SER A 19 -8.47 40.56 42.78
N TYR A 20 -7.23 40.84 43.13
CA TYR A 20 -6.06 40.01 42.74
C TYR A 20 -6.10 38.60 43.35
N TRP A 21 -6.62 38.46 44.57
CA TRP A 21 -6.75 37.16 45.22
C TRP A 21 -7.81 36.29 44.58
N THR A 22 -8.94 36.86 44.18
CA THR A 22 -10.03 36.15 43.49
C THR A 22 -9.63 35.76 42.06
N VAL A 23 -8.98 36.64 41.31
CA VAL A 23 -8.49 36.36 39.96
C VAL A 23 -7.42 35.26 39.98
N GLY A 24 -6.45 35.35 40.93
CA GLY A 24 -5.42 34.31 41.08
C GLY A 24 -6.00 32.92 41.44
N ARG A 25 -7.08 32.92 42.24
CA ARG A 25 -7.78 31.68 42.62
C ARG A 25 -8.56 31.04 41.45
N VAL A 26 -9.21 31.86 40.66
CA VAL A 26 -9.92 31.39 39.43
C VAL A 26 -8.95 30.85 38.41
N ILE A 27 -7.81 31.51 38.20
CA ILE A 27 -6.76 31.04 37.30
C ILE A 27 -6.17 29.71 37.77
N ARG A 28 -5.86 29.60 39.05
CA ARG A 28 -5.22 28.42 39.63
C ARG A 28 -6.14 27.20 39.68
N TRP A 29 -7.41 27.36 39.92
CA TRP A 29 -8.37 26.28 40.12
C TRP A 29 -9.25 25.99 38.87
N GLY A 30 -9.38 26.97 37.98
CA GLY A 30 -10.20 26.84 36.75
C GLY A 30 -9.36 26.60 35.50
N VAL A 31 -8.40 27.49 35.22
CA VAL A 31 -7.66 27.47 33.94
C VAL A 31 -6.55 26.42 33.93
N PHE A 32 -5.85 26.24 35.07
CA PHE A 32 -4.72 25.31 35.16
C PHE A 32 -5.10 23.83 34.97
N PRO A 33 -6.17 23.30 35.56
CA PRO A 33 -6.62 21.94 35.31
C PRO A 33 -7.09 21.73 33.85
N LEU A 34 -7.67 22.75 33.24
CA LEU A 34 -8.14 22.71 31.87
C LEU A 34 -6.98 22.64 30.87
N LEU A 35 -5.89 23.32 31.12
CA LEU A 35 -4.64 23.24 30.37
C LEU A 35 -3.97 21.86 30.50
N ILE A 36 -3.98 21.27 31.69
CA ILE A 36 -3.43 19.93 31.90
C ILE A 36 -4.26 18.89 31.17
N LEU A 37 -5.59 18.96 31.26
CA LEU A 37 -6.48 18.03 30.53
C LEU A 37 -6.32 18.15 29.03
N SER A 38 -6.15 19.34 28.48
CA SER A 38 -5.94 19.54 27.05
C SER A 38 -4.57 19.01 26.59
N SER A 39 -3.52 19.18 27.39
CA SER A 39 -2.18 18.67 27.07
C SER A 39 -2.10 17.14 27.13
N VAL A 40 -2.82 16.49 28.05
CA VAL A 40 -2.94 15.03 28.14
C VAL A 40 -3.70 14.48 26.91
N GLY A 41 -4.79 15.13 26.52
CA GLY A 41 -5.54 14.76 25.31
C GLY A 41 -4.69 14.85 24.03
N TRP A 42 -3.86 15.88 23.94
CA TRP A 42 -2.93 16.06 22.82
C TRP A 42 -1.79 15.03 22.82
N GLY A 43 -1.25 14.70 23.99
CA GLY A 43 -0.24 13.65 24.15
C GLY A 43 -0.74 12.27 23.75
N ILE A 44 -1.96 11.91 24.14
CA ILE A 44 -2.60 10.64 23.73
C ILE A 44 -2.85 10.62 22.21
N HIS A 45 -3.24 11.75 21.62
CA HIS A 45 -3.45 11.83 20.17
C HIS A 45 -2.15 11.64 19.38
N LEU A 46 -1.04 12.21 19.84
CA LEU A 46 0.27 12.02 19.22
C LEU A 46 0.80 10.58 19.36
N LEU A 47 0.57 9.92 20.50
CA LEU A 47 1.00 8.54 20.74
C LEU A 47 0.18 7.52 19.95
N THR A 48 -1.09 7.81 19.67
CA THR A 48 -1.99 6.90 18.92
C THR A 48 -1.99 7.16 17.41
N ALA A 49 -1.43 8.28 16.94
CA ALA A 49 -1.36 8.60 15.51
C ALA A 49 -0.61 7.53 14.69
N PRO A 50 0.58 7.02 15.08
CA PRO A 50 1.24 5.94 14.34
C PRO A 50 0.45 4.62 14.35
N ALA A 51 -0.21 4.29 15.47
CA ALA A 51 -1.03 3.08 15.57
C ALA A 51 -2.26 3.14 14.63
N ARG A 52 -2.90 4.29 14.47
CA ARG A 52 -4.01 4.48 13.54
C ARG A 52 -3.58 4.40 12.07
N ALA A 53 -2.38 4.86 11.74
CA ALA A 53 -1.83 4.73 10.40
C ALA A 53 -1.57 3.25 10.06
N VAL A 54 -1.04 2.47 11.00
CA VAL A 54 -0.79 1.04 10.83
C VAL A 54 -2.10 0.26 10.71
N THR A 55 -3.10 0.51 11.57
CA THR A 55 -4.41 -0.15 11.48
C THR A 55 -5.13 0.18 10.18
N GLY A 56 -5.08 1.43 9.70
CA GLY A 56 -5.68 1.82 8.42
C GLY A 56 -5.02 1.16 7.19
N VAL A 57 -3.72 0.86 7.25
CA VAL A 57 -3.03 0.08 6.21
C VAL A 57 -3.41 -1.40 6.31
N VAL A 58 -3.47 -1.95 7.52
CA VAL A 58 -3.88 -3.35 7.75
C VAL A 58 -5.33 -3.56 7.29
N ASP A 59 -6.26 -2.68 7.67
CA ASP A 59 -7.67 -2.77 7.24
C ASP A 59 -7.83 -2.69 5.71
N ARG A 60 -7.04 -1.86 5.03
CA ARG A 60 -7.07 -1.76 3.56
C ARG A 60 -6.44 -2.98 2.88
N THR A 61 -5.43 -3.59 3.46
CA THR A 61 -4.77 -4.78 2.90
C THR A 61 -5.53 -6.05 3.19
N LEU A 62 -6.21 -6.14 4.33
CA LEU A 62 -7.01 -7.31 4.75
C LEU A 62 -8.50 -7.18 4.38
N ASN A 63 -8.90 -6.15 3.64
CA ASN A 63 -10.26 -6.09 3.11
C ASN A 63 -10.54 -7.31 2.23
N ALA A 64 -11.65 -8.00 2.48
CA ALA A 64 -12.02 -9.26 1.82
C ALA A 64 -11.97 -9.15 0.28
N ASP A 65 -12.37 -8.00 -0.28
CA ASP A 65 -12.33 -7.74 -1.70
C ASP A 65 -10.88 -7.71 -2.24
N ASN A 66 -9.94 -7.14 -1.50
CA ASN A 66 -8.53 -7.10 -1.88
C ASN A 66 -7.87 -8.49 -1.77
N VAL A 67 -8.25 -9.27 -0.76
CA VAL A 67 -7.80 -10.65 -0.58
C VAL A 67 -8.23 -11.49 -1.77
N LEU A 68 -9.51 -11.44 -2.10
CA LEU A 68 -10.10 -12.20 -3.20
C LEU A 68 -9.50 -11.79 -4.55
N ALA A 69 -9.42 -10.49 -4.83
CA ALA A 69 -8.85 -9.98 -6.08
C ALA A 69 -7.37 -10.37 -6.26
N ASN A 70 -6.58 -10.37 -5.18
CA ASN A 70 -5.18 -10.82 -5.25
C ASN A 70 -5.09 -12.34 -5.48
N TYR A 71 -5.91 -13.14 -4.82
CA TYR A 71 -5.96 -14.60 -5.04
C TYR A 71 -6.37 -14.93 -6.48
N GLU A 72 -7.44 -14.31 -6.97
CA GLU A 72 -7.91 -14.50 -8.34
C GLU A 72 -6.84 -14.11 -9.36
N TRP A 73 -6.12 -13.00 -9.13
CA TRP A 73 -5.02 -12.59 -10.00
C TRP A 73 -3.90 -13.65 -10.05
N PHE A 74 -3.47 -14.20 -8.91
CA PHE A 74 -2.46 -15.25 -8.88
C PHE A 74 -2.92 -16.49 -9.61
N LYS A 75 -4.16 -16.94 -9.36
CA LYS A 75 -4.77 -18.10 -10.01
C LYS A 75 -4.87 -17.92 -11.52
N GLN A 76 -5.36 -16.76 -11.96
CA GLN A 76 -5.45 -16.43 -13.38
C GLN A 76 -4.07 -16.40 -14.04
N THR A 77 -3.08 -15.78 -13.40
CA THR A 77 -1.72 -15.71 -13.95
C THR A 77 -1.10 -17.10 -14.13
N VAL A 78 -1.33 -18.03 -13.21
CA VAL A 78 -0.89 -19.44 -13.36
C VAL A 78 -1.55 -20.06 -14.59
N GLN A 79 -2.84 -19.88 -14.79
CA GLN A 79 -3.57 -20.40 -15.96
C GLN A 79 -3.07 -19.76 -17.25
N ASP A 80 -2.81 -18.47 -17.26
CA ASP A 80 -2.27 -17.75 -18.42
C ASP A 80 -0.87 -18.28 -18.80
N VAL A 81 0.01 -18.51 -17.81
CA VAL A 81 1.34 -19.12 -18.08
C VAL A 81 1.20 -20.51 -18.65
N GLN A 82 0.27 -21.33 -18.17
CA GLN A 82 0.01 -22.65 -18.71
C GLN A 82 -0.51 -22.57 -20.17
N ALA A 83 -1.45 -21.68 -20.45
CA ALA A 83 -1.99 -21.46 -21.77
C ALA A 83 -0.90 -21.00 -22.77
N VAL A 84 -0.10 -20.01 -22.40
CA VAL A 84 1.00 -19.51 -23.24
C VAL A 84 2.09 -20.58 -23.42
N THR A 85 2.34 -21.42 -22.41
CA THR A 85 3.27 -22.55 -22.54
C THR A 85 2.77 -23.57 -23.58
N ALA A 86 1.50 -23.92 -23.54
CA ALA A 86 0.89 -24.80 -24.55
C ALA A 86 0.94 -24.19 -25.96
N GLN A 87 0.63 -22.89 -26.10
CA GLN A 87 0.72 -22.18 -27.38
C GLN A 87 2.16 -22.15 -27.92
N THR A 88 3.15 -21.93 -27.02
CA THR A 88 4.57 -21.96 -27.39
C THR A 88 4.96 -23.36 -27.94
N GLY A 89 4.51 -24.42 -27.24
CA GLY A 89 4.74 -25.80 -27.71
C GLY A 89 4.15 -26.06 -29.11
N ASN A 90 2.92 -25.62 -29.36
CA ASN A 90 2.28 -25.75 -30.66
C ASN A 90 3.00 -24.94 -31.76
N ALA A 91 3.39 -23.70 -31.44
CA ALA A 91 4.14 -22.87 -32.38
C ALA A 91 5.52 -23.46 -32.69
N GLN A 92 6.20 -24.01 -31.67
CA GLN A 92 7.49 -24.68 -31.83
C GLN A 92 7.34 -25.95 -32.73
N ALA A 93 6.31 -26.76 -32.50
CA ALA A 93 6.02 -27.92 -33.31
C ALA A 93 5.74 -27.55 -34.80
N SER A 94 5.03 -26.44 -35.01
CA SER A 94 4.78 -25.91 -36.36
C SER A 94 6.07 -25.46 -37.04
N LEU A 95 6.95 -24.77 -36.32
CA LEU A 95 8.27 -24.33 -36.81
C LEU A 95 9.16 -25.54 -37.16
N ASP A 96 9.15 -26.57 -36.30
CA ASP A 96 9.96 -27.78 -36.51
C ASP A 96 9.38 -28.64 -37.66
N GLY A 97 8.06 -28.70 -37.84
CA GLY A 97 7.41 -29.26 -39.00
C GLY A 97 7.84 -28.54 -40.27
N PHE A 98 7.75 -27.21 -40.27
CA PHE A 98 8.17 -26.39 -41.41
C PHE A 98 9.65 -26.65 -41.80
N LYS A 99 10.58 -26.73 -40.86
CA LYS A 99 11.99 -27.04 -41.12
C LYS A 99 12.19 -28.40 -41.71
N ARG A 100 11.40 -29.40 -41.31
CA ARG A 100 11.46 -30.77 -41.79
C ARG A 100 10.97 -30.88 -43.21
N ASP A 101 9.88 -30.18 -43.52
CA ASP A 101 9.22 -30.22 -44.84
C ASP A 101 9.95 -29.37 -45.90
N ASN A 102 10.76 -28.40 -45.44
CA ASN A 102 11.53 -27.49 -46.29
C ASN A 102 13.04 -27.60 -45.97
N PRO A 103 13.76 -28.58 -46.54
CA PRO A 103 15.19 -28.70 -46.36
C PRO A 103 15.93 -27.53 -47.01
N ARG A 104 17.05 -27.12 -46.40
CA ARG A 104 17.90 -26.04 -46.94
C ARG A 104 18.60 -26.47 -48.23
N PRO A 105 18.93 -25.55 -49.18
CA PRO A 105 18.84 -24.09 -49.07
C PRO A 105 17.41 -23.56 -49.32
N TRP A 106 17.05 -22.49 -48.66
CA TRP A 106 15.74 -21.85 -48.78
C TRP A 106 15.74 -20.73 -49.81
N ASP A 107 14.69 -20.62 -50.58
CA ASP A 107 14.36 -19.46 -51.40
C ASP A 107 13.81 -18.30 -50.54
N TYR A 108 13.60 -17.15 -51.15
CA TYR A 108 13.13 -15.94 -50.42
C TYR A 108 11.78 -16.13 -49.74
N PRO A 109 10.72 -16.68 -50.39
CA PRO A 109 9.44 -16.93 -49.74
C PRO A 109 9.55 -17.87 -48.55
N THR A 110 10.28 -18.96 -48.66
CA THR A 110 10.46 -19.97 -47.59
C THR A 110 11.23 -19.37 -46.40
N SER A 111 12.25 -18.55 -46.67
CA SER A 111 12.99 -17.87 -45.60
C SER A 111 12.13 -16.86 -44.87
N THR A 112 11.23 -16.16 -45.57
CA THR A 112 10.30 -15.19 -44.98
C THR A 112 9.29 -15.89 -44.06
N GLU A 113 8.74 -17.02 -44.51
CA GLU A 113 7.80 -17.81 -43.67
C GLU A 113 8.48 -18.41 -42.45
N TYR A 114 9.72 -18.90 -42.58
CA TYR A 114 10.53 -19.31 -41.42
C TYR A 114 10.71 -18.16 -40.42
N ALA A 115 11.07 -16.97 -40.88
CA ALA A 115 11.26 -15.81 -40.04
C ALA A 115 9.96 -15.43 -39.28
N ARG A 116 8.81 -15.52 -39.97
CA ARG A 116 7.48 -15.30 -39.40
C ARG A 116 7.16 -16.30 -38.29
N LEU A 117 7.33 -17.59 -38.53
CA LEU A 117 7.07 -18.65 -37.54
C LEU A 117 8.01 -18.52 -36.33
N ASN A 118 9.29 -18.25 -36.58
CA ASN A 118 10.26 -18.05 -35.53
C ASN A 118 9.94 -16.82 -34.68
N ALA A 119 9.48 -15.71 -35.27
CA ALA A 119 9.06 -14.52 -34.54
C ALA A 119 7.84 -14.81 -33.64
N ILE A 120 6.90 -15.64 -34.06
CA ILE A 120 5.76 -16.08 -33.24
C ILE A 120 6.26 -16.84 -32.00
N VAL A 121 7.16 -17.82 -32.19
CA VAL A 121 7.73 -18.61 -31.09
C VAL A 121 8.43 -17.69 -30.08
N LEU A 122 9.28 -16.78 -30.54
CA LEU A 122 10.00 -15.81 -29.69
C LEU A 122 9.03 -14.87 -28.98
N GLY A 123 7.97 -14.42 -29.65
CA GLY A 123 6.95 -13.57 -29.05
C GLY A 123 6.22 -14.25 -27.90
N LEU A 124 5.80 -15.52 -28.09
CA LEU A 124 5.16 -16.33 -27.05
C LEU A 124 6.11 -16.64 -25.87
N GLN A 125 7.37 -16.93 -26.15
CA GLN A 125 8.39 -17.14 -25.10
C GLN A 125 8.58 -15.88 -24.26
N ASN A 126 8.69 -14.71 -24.88
CA ASN A 126 8.80 -13.43 -24.18
C ASN A 126 7.55 -13.13 -23.35
N GLN A 127 6.36 -13.39 -23.88
CA GLN A 127 5.10 -13.23 -23.13
C GLN A 127 5.08 -14.12 -21.89
N ARG A 128 5.44 -15.40 -22.02
CA ARG A 128 5.55 -16.34 -20.91
C ARG A 128 6.52 -15.82 -19.85
N GLN A 129 7.73 -15.40 -20.25
CA GLN A 129 8.73 -14.87 -19.33
C GLN A 129 8.22 -13.64 -18.56
N ASN A 130 7.50 -12.74 -19.25
CA ASN A 130 6.90 -11.57 -18.62
C ASN A 130 5.84 -11.95 -17.57
N LEU A 131 4.97 -12.91 -17.85
CA LEU A 131 3.97 -13.40 -16.90
C LEU A 131 4.64 -14.04 -15.68
N VAL A 132 5.64 -14.88 -15.89
CA VAL A 132 6.45 -15.52 -14.83
C VAL A 132 7.13 -14.45 -13.96
N ALA A 133 7.77 -13.45 -14.56
CA ALA A 133 8.43 -12.37 -13.84
C ALA A 133 7.43 -11.55 -13.01
N GLN A 134 6.26 -11.23 -13.57
CA GLN A 134 5.21 -10.51 -12.83
C GLN A 134 4.67 -11.33 -11.65
N TYR A 135 4.43 -12.61 -11.84
CA TYR A 135 4.01 -13.51 -10.77
C TYR A 135 5.04 -13.53 -9.64
N ASN A 136 6.31 -13.79 -9.99
CA ASN A 136 7.38 -13.92 -9.00
C ASN A 136 7.64 -12.59 -8.27
N ALA A 137 7.65 -11.46 -8.97
CA ALA A 137 7.79 -10.15 -8.36
C ALA A 137 6.64 -9.86 -7.36
N ARG A 138 5.38 -10.17 -7.73
CA ARG A 138 4.23 -10.00 -6.83
C ARG A 138 4.28 -10.96 -5.64
N SER A 139 4.72 -12.19 -5.84
CA SER A 139 4.80 -13.18 -4.76
C SER A 139 5.84 -12.84 -3.69
N GLN A 140 6.82 -12.00 -4.01
CA GLN A 140 7.81 -11.50 -3.06
C GLN A 140 7.32 -10.29 -2.25
N MET A 141 6.22 -9.66 -2.64
CA MET A 141 5.64 -8.54 -1.88
C MET A 141 4.95 -9.07 -0.62
N MET A 142 5.41 -8.64 0.59
CA MET A 142 4.90 -9.10 1.89
C MET A 142 3.37 -8.98 2.03
N ASN A 143 2.79 -7.91 1.50
CA ASN A 143 1.34 -7.67 1.57
C ASN A 143 0.52 -8.50 0.58
N ARG A 144 1.16 -9.22 -0.36
CA ARG A 144 0.50 -10.03 -1.38
C ARG A 144 0.79 -11.52 -1.24
N ALA A 145 1.95 -11.88 -0.72
CA ALA A 145 2.30 -13.25 -0.41
C ALA A 145 1.34 -13.89 0.61
N LEU A 146 0.77 -13.09 1.50
CA LEU A 146 -0.22 -13.53 2.51
C LEU A 146 -1.51 -14.09 1.88
N PHE A 147 -1.82 -13.75 0.65
CA PHE A 147 -3.06 -14.16 -0.04
C PHE A 147 -2.86 -15.38 -0.94
N LYS A 148 -1.64 -15.92 -1.02
CA LYS A 148 -1.41 -17.19 -1.68
C LYS A 148 -1.81 -18.33 -0.76
N THR A 149 -2.79 -19.08 -1.19
CA THR A 149 -3.15 -20.35 -0.53
C THR A 149 -2.18 -21.44 -0.97
N HIS A 150 -2.19 -22.58 -0.28
CA HIS A 150 -1.29 -23.71 -0.53
C HIS A 150 -1.48 -24.37 -1.92
N ASP A 151 -2.54 -24.03 -2.65
CA ASP A 151 -2.83 -24.46 -4.00
C ASP A 151 -2.10 -23.67 -5.09
N LEU A 152 -1.44 -22.56 -4.73
CA LEU A 152 -0.68 -21.73 -5.64
C LEU A 152 0.82 -21.92 -5.44
N PRO A 153 1.61 -22.03 -6.52
CA PRO A 153 3.06 -22.20 -6.43
C PRO A 153 3.74 -20.97 -5.81
N GLU A 154 4.80 -21.19 -5.05
CA GLU A 154 5.57 -20.08 -4.46
C GLU A 154 6.24 -19.22 -5.53
N ALA A 155 6.74 -19.85 -6.59
CA ALA A 155 7.32 -19.22 -7.76
C ALA A 155 7.01 -20.04 -9.01
N LEU A 156 6.90 -19.37 -10.15
CA LEU A 156 6.79 -19.98 -11.47
C LEU A 156 8.18 -20.05 -12.13
N GLN A 157 8.39 -21.05 -12.99
CA GLN A 157 9.61 -21.24 -13.77
C GLN A 157 9.34 -21.04 -15.25
#